data_bb87a436738e6b867835543657ece8e6
#
_entry.id   bb87a436738e6b867835543657ece8e6
#
_cell.length_a   1.000
_cell.length_b   1.000
_cell.length_c   1.000
_cell.angle_alpha   90.00
_cell.angle_beta   90.00
_cell.angle_gamma   90.00
#
_symmetry.space_group_name_H-M   'P 1'
#
loop_
_entity.id
_entity.type
_entity.pdbx_description
1 polymer ?
#
loop_
_entity_poly.entity_id
_entity_poly.type
_entity_poly.pdbx_seq_one_letter_code
_entity_poly.pdbx_strand_id
1 'polypeptide(L)' 'MTKEEFDQKMKEIEDKFNDETYDEEKAHYEADNLLMECLVSLGYINGVARFDRLPKWYS' A
#
# COMPACT_ATOMS: atom_id res chain seq x y z
N MET A 1 -0.77 7.90 -11.44
CA MET A 1 0.16 8.28 -10.34
C MET A 1 1.57 8.34 -10.89
N THR A 2 2.28 9.42 -10.66
CA THR A 2 3.68 9.52 -11.06
C THR A 2 4.59 8.83 -10.06
N LYS A 3 5.84 8.61 -10.45
CA LYS A 3 6.84 8.04 -9.54
C LYS A 3 6.99 8.89 -8.29
N GLU A 4 7.03 10.20 -8.49
CA GLU A 4 7.20 11.16 -7.40
C GLU A 4 6.01 11.14 -6.45
N GLU A 5 4.81 11.02 -6.98
CA GLU A 5 3.60 10.89 -6.16
C GLU A 5 3.62 9.60 -5.35
N PHE A 6 3.99 8.50 -5.99
CA PHE A 6 4.09 7.21 -5.32
C PHE A 6 5.11 7.28 -4.18
N ASP A 7 6.29 7.82 -4.48
CA ASP A 7 7.36 7.92 -3.49
C ASP A 7 6.93 8.78 -2.29
N GLN A 8 6.26 9.90 -2.58
CA GLN A 8 5.80 10.79 -1.50
C GLN A 8 4.74 10.12 -0.63
N LYS A 9 3.78 9.44 -1.25
CA LYS A 9 2.74 8.76 -0.50
C LYS A 9 3.29 7.62 0.35
N MET A 10 4.24 6.86 -0.19
CA MET A 10 4.87 5.78 0.55
C MET A 10 5.68 6.34 1.72
N LYS A 11 6.37 7.47 1.50
CA LYS A 11 7.12 8.14 2.57
C LYS A 11 6.20 8.58 3.70
N GLU A 12 5.02 9.08 3.36
CA GLU A 12 4.04 9.48 4.37
C GLU A 12 3.61 8.29 5.22
N ILE A 13 3.42 7.13 4.59
CA ILE A 13 3.07 5.90 5.32
C ILE A 13 4.23 5.48 6.23
N GLU A 14 5.44 5.53 5.72
CA GLU A 14 6.63 5.18 6.50
C GLU A 14 6.80 6.12 7.70
N ASP A 15 6.59 7.42 7.48
CA ASP A 15 6.69 8.40 8.56
C ASP A 15 5.65 8.15 9.64
N LYS A 16 4.44 7.79 9.25
CA LYS A 16 3.40 7.42 10.21
C LYS A 16 3.77 6.18 11.00
N PHE A 17 4.34 5.19 10.32
CA PHE A 17 4.74 3.94 10.97
C PHE A 17 5.81 4.17 12.02
N ASN A 18 6.65 5.18 11.84
CA ASN A 18 7.69 5.52 12.78
C ASN A 18 7.15 6.24 14.03
N ASP A 19 5.88 6.60 14.03
CA ASP A 19 5.19 7.12 15.20
C ASP A 19 4.79 5.94 16.09
N GLU A 20 5.16 5.99 17.36
CA GLU A 20 4.91 4.90 18.31
C GLU A 20 3.44 4.54 18.47
N THR A 21 2.56 5.46 18.14
CA THR A 21 1.11 5.26 18.28
C THR A 21 0.48 4.65 17.05
N TYR A 22 1.26 4.45 15.96
CA TYR A 22 0.68 3.97 14.70
C TYR A 22 0.75 2.45 14.62
N ASP A 23 -0.35 1.85 14.23
CA ASP A 23 -0.52 0.41 14.14
C ASP A 23 0.21 -0.14 12.92
N GLU A 24 1.07 -1.13 13.13
CA GLU A 24 1.81 -1.80 12.07
C GLU A 24 0.87 -2.44 11.03
N GLU A 25 -0.20 -3.07 11.50
CA GLU A 25 -1.20 -3.67 10.61
C GLU A 25 -1.81 -2.63 9.69
N LYS A 26 -2.15 -1.47 10.25
CA LYS A 26 -2.73 -0.38 9.49
C LYS A 26 -1.74 0.20 8.48
N ALA A 27 -0.48 0.30 8.85
CA ALA A 27 0.56 0.79 7.94
C ALA A 27 0.71 -0.14 6.74
N HIS A 28 0.74 -1.45 6.97
CA HIS A 28 0.81 -2.43 5.90
C HIS A 28 -0.43 -2.40 5.01
N TYR A 29 -1.59 -2.22 5.61
CA TYR A 29 -2.83 -2.12 4.86
C TYR A 29 -2.78 -0.92 3.90
N GLU A 30 -2.35 0.23 4.39
CA GLU A 30 -2.22 1.42 3.56
C GLU A 30 -1.17 1.24 2.47
N ALA A 31 -0.04 0.62 2.80
CA ALA A 31 1.03 0.38 1.83
C ALA A 31 0.55 -0.58 0.73
N ASP A 32 -0.14 -1.65 1.09
CA ASP A 32 -0.70 -2.59 0.12
C ASP A 32 -1.67 -1.89 -0.82
N ASN A 33 -2.54 -1.05 -0.28
CA ASN A 33 -3.50 -0.30 -1.09
C ASN A 33 -2.80 0.64 -2.06
N LEU A 34 -1.72 1.28 -1.63
CA LEU A 34 -0.95 2.17 -2.49
C LEU A 34 -0.31 1.40 -3.64
N LEU A 35 0.26 0.23 -3.35
CA LEU A 35 0.85 -0.63 -4.38
C LEU A 35 -0.20 -1.08 -5.37
N MET A 36 -1.36 -1.53 -4.88
CA MET A 36 -2.45 -1.96 -5.74
C MET A 36 -2.94 -0.83 -6.64
N GLU A 37 -3.12 0.35 -6.08
CA GLU A 37 -3.55 1.52 -6.84
C GLU A 37 -2.57 1.85 -7.95
N CYS A 38 -1.29 1.81 -7.64
CA CYS A 38 -0.23 2.08 -8.61
C CYS A 38 -0.28 1.08 -9.76
N LEU A 39 -0.39 -0.20 -9.44
CA LEU A 39 -0.41 -1.26 -10.46
C LEU A 39 -1.67 -1.20 -11.32
N VAL A 40 -2.81 -0.92 -10.71
CA VAL A 40 -4.07 -0.77 -11.44
C VAL A 40 -3.96 0.38 -12.45
N SER A 41 -3.33 1.48 -12.04
CA SER A 41 -3.16 2.63 -12.94
C SER A 41 -2.29 2.29 -14.15
N LEU A 42 -1.46 1.23 -14.04
CA LEU A 42 -0.62 0.73 -15.12
C LEU A 42 -1.30 -0.40 -15.92
N GLY A 43 -2.51 -0.78 -15.52
CA GLY A 43 -3.27 -1.78 -16.26
C GLY A 43 -3.17 -3.21 -15.72
N TYR A 44 -2.48 -3.43 -14.60
CA TYR A 44 -2.34 -4.77 -14.02
C TYR A 44 -3.53 -5.12 -13.14
N ILE A 45 -4.70 -5.15 -13.76
CA ILE A 45 -5.96 -5.28 -13.03
C ILE A 45 -6.20 -6.69 -12.50
N ASN A 46 -5.98 -7.70 -13.34
CA ASN A 46 -6.29 -9.09 -12.97
C ASN A 46 -5.39 -9.60 -11.86
N GLY A 47 -4.09 -9.31 -11.97
CA GLY A 47 -3.15 -9.71 -10.94
C GLY A 47 -3.42 -9.05 -9.60
N VAL A 48 -3.75 -7.76 -9.64
CA VAL A 48 -4.09 -7.02 -8.42
C VAL A 48 -5.36 -7.58 -7.77
N ALA A 49 -6.36 -7.91 -8.58
CA ALA A 49 -7.60 -8.51 -8.06
C ALA A 49 -7.30 -9.86 -7.38
N ARG A 50 -6.41 -10.65 -7.95
CA ARG A 50 -6.00 -11.93 -7.34
C ARG A 50 -5.29 -11.70 -6.01
N PHE A 51 -4.38 -10.75 -5.98
CA PHE A 51 -3.66 -10.38 -4.76
C PHE A 51 -4.64 -9.93 -3.69
N ASP A 52 -5.62 -9.12 -4.06
CA ASP A 52 -6.58 -8.58 -3.11
C ASP A 52 -7.46 -9.67 -2.49
N ARG A 53 -7.66 -10.78 -3.20
CA ARG A 53 -8.44 -11.91 -2.70
C ARG A 53 -7.66 -12.84 -1.79
N LEU A 54 -6.34 -12.72 -1.76
CA LEU A 54 -5.54 -13.53 -0.85
C LEU A 54 -5.81 -13.10 0.59
N PRO A 55 -5.87 -14.05 1.52
CA PRO A 55 -6.03 -13.68 2.93
C PRO A 55 -4.89 -12.79 3.37
N LYS A 56 -5.21 -11.65 3.93
CA LYS A 56 -4.22 -10.73 4.48
C LYS A 56 -4.04 -11.05 5.94
N TRP A 57 -2.80 -11.19 6.32
CA TRP A 57 -2.49 -11.71 7.63
C TRP A 57 -1.37 -10.89 8.26
N TYR A 58 -1.78 -9.94 9.03
CA TYR A 58 -0.88 -9.02 9.72
C TYR A 58 -1.12 -9.09 11.21
N SER A 59 -0.74 -10.08 11.83
CA SER A 59 -1.01 -10.17 13.27
C SER A 59 0.16 -9.68 14.12
#